data_0875334b2ca148a82fd8a5bb73159f23
#
_entry.id   0875334b2ca148a82fd8a5bb73159f23
#
_cell.length_a   1.000
_cell.length_b   1.000
_cell.length_c   1.000
_cell.angle_alpha   90.00
_cell.angle_beta   90.00
_cell.angle_gamma   90.00
#
_symmetry.space_group_name_H-M   'P 1'
#
loop_
_entity.id
_entity.type
_entity.pdbx_description
1 polymer ?
#
loop_
_entity_poly.entity_id
_entity_poly.type
_entity_poly.pdbx_seq_one_letter_code
_entity_poly.pdbx_strand_id
1 'polypeptide(L)'
;SSSLSGDKGSRSAYYTLRIPQEKFETFYAQLGDRAHVVYSSRSSEDITEQYTDIETRLATLQTKHERLLALLDQAGKMEDIISLENALADCEYEIDSLTGSKRHYDDLVGFSTFSVTLDEVQTLTATPEGSGFGAQLTQAAKTGTRGLVDSVRALILGIVMFWPVVLLLA
;
A
#
# COMPACT_ATOMS: atom_id res chain seq x y z
N SER A 1 2.78 -9.92 5.70
CA SER A 1 1.80 -9.46 6.69
C SER A 1 0.62 -8.77 6.01
N SER A 2 -0.55 -8.79 6.63
CA SER A 2 -1.73 -8.11 6.14
C SER A 2 -2.54 -7.56 7.32
N SER A 3 -3.15 -6.39 7.13
CA SER A 3 -4.10 -5.82 8.08
C SER A 3 -5.27 -5.19 7.31
N LEU A 4 -6.49 -5.29 7.87
CA LEU A 4 -7.70 -4.67 7.34
C LEU A 4 -8.33 -3.84 8.47
N SER A 5 -8.68 -2.60 8.20
CA SER A 5 -9.30 -1.68 9.14
C SER A 5 -10.34 -0.81 8.45
N GLY A 6 -11.34 -0.35 9.20
CA GLY A 6 -12.38 0.58 8.74
C GLY A 6 -13.77 -0.03 8.59
N ASP A 7 -14.77 0.84 8.53
CA ASP A 7 -16.17 0.50 8.31
C ASP A 7 -16.51 0.44 6.82
N LYS A 8 -17.67 -0.14 6.49
CA LYS A 8 -18.14 -0.28 5.11
C LYS A 8 -18.22 1.08 4.42
N GLY A 9 -17.44 1.26 3.36
CA GLY A 9 -17.35 2.52 2.59
C GLY A 9 -16.11 3.38 2.89
N SER A 10 -15.27 2.98 3.89
CA SER A 10 -13.97 3.60 4.20
C SER A 10 -12.97 2.57 4.73
N ARG A 11 -12.87 1.43 4.05
CA ARG A 11 -11.94 0.37 4.46
C ARG A 11 -10.57 0.63 3.87
N SER A 12 -9.56 0.43 4.69
CA SER A 12 -8.16 0.43 4.27
C SER A 12 -7.55 -0.93 4.55
N ALA A 13 -6.83 -1.47 3.58
CA ALA A 13 -6.07 -2.70 3.73
C ALA A 13 -4.60 -2.44 3.43
N TYR A 14 -3.73 -2.93 4.30
CA TYR A 14 -2.29 -2.85 4.12
C TYR A 14 -1.70 -4.24 3.92
N TYR A 15 -0.91 -4.41 2.88
CA TYR A 15 -0.22 -5.65 2.55
C TYR A 15 1.27 -5.40 2.37
N THR A 16 2.08 -6.25 2.99
CA THR A 16 3.52 -6.35 2.70
C THR A 16 3.78 -7.68 2.05
N LEU A 17 4.25 -7.66 0.82
CA LEU A 17 4.54 -8.82 -0.01
C LEU A 17 6.05 -8.88 -0.26
N ARG A 18 6.62 -10.10 -0.23
CA ARG A 18 7.98 -10.37 -0.70
C ARG A 18 7.87 -11.06 -2.05
N ILE A 19 8.40 -10.43 -3.06
CA ILE A 19 8.28 -10.87 -4.46
C ILE A 19 9.67 -11.17 -4.97
N PRO A 20 9.91 -12.36 -5.57
CA PRO A 20 11.18 -12.62 -6.23
C PRO A 20 11.52 -11.52 -7.23
N GLN A 21 12.78 -11.08 -7.24
CA GLN A 21 13.22 -9.96 -8.06
C GLN A 21 12.86 -10.13 -9.55
N GLU A 22 13.00 -11.33 -10.06
CA GLU A 22 12.69 -11.67 -11.46
C GLU A 22 11.23 -11.43 -11.83
N LYS A 23 10.31 -11.51 -10.85
CA LYS A 23 8.85 -11.37 -11.05
C LYS A 23 8.32 -9.99 -10.71
N PHE A 24 9.17 -9.13 -10.15
CA PHE A 24 8.75 -7.83 -9.65
C PHE A 24 8.11 -6.94 -10.72
N GLU A 25 8.76 -6.78 -11.87
CA GLU A 25 8.28 -5.91 -12.96
C GLU A 25 6.96 -6.44 -13.55
N THR A 26 6.83 -7.77 -13.70
CA THR A 26 5.59 -8.39 -14.19
C THR A 26 4.44 -8.18 -13.22
N PHE A 27 4.71 -8.34 -11.92
CA PHE A 27 3.72 -8.11 -10.88
C PHE A 27 3.29 -6.64 -10.81
N TYR A 28 4.25 -5.72 -10.88
CA TYR A 28 3.99 -4.28 -10.87
C TYR A 28 3.12 -3.85 -12.05
N ALA A 29 3.41 -4.32 -13.25
CA ALA A 29 2.60 -4.04 -14.45
C ALA A 29 1.15 -4.55 -14.29
N GLN A 30 0.97 -5.79 -13.83
CA GLN A 30 -0.36 -6.38 -13.61
C GLN A 30 -1.18 -5.65 -12.56
N LEU A 31 -0.53 -5.08 -11.55
CA LEU A 31 -1.21 -4.29 -10.53
C LEU A 31 -1.73 -2.96 -11.11
N GLY A 32 -0.92 -2.29 -11.93
CA GLY A 32 -1.31 -1.05 -12.61
C GLY A 32 -2.51 -1.21 -13.54
N ASP A 33 -2.64 -2.39 -14.18
CA ASP A 33 -3.78 -2.70 -15.05
C ASP A 33 -5.09 -2.94 -14.30
N ARG A 34 -5.02 -3.34 -13.02
CA ARG A 34 -6.19 -3.76 -12.23
C ARG A 34 -6.64 -2.75 -11.18
N ALA A 35 -5.80 -1.80 -10.83
CA ALA A 35 -6.05 -0.82 -9.79
C ALA A 35 -5.69 0.59 -10.25
N HIS A 36 -6.44 1.59 -9.76
CA HIS A 36 -6.07 2.98 -9.96
C HIS A 36 -4.95 3.34 -8.97
N VAL A 37 -3.74 3.51 -9.48
CA VAL A 37 -2.57 3.87 -8.67
C VAL A 37 -2.58 5.37 -8.42
N VAL A 38 -2.82 5.77 -7.18
CA VAL A 38 -2.82 7.18 -6.75
C VAL A 38 -1.39 7.66 -6.45
N TYR A 39 -0.58 6.80 -5.86
CA TYR A 39 0.79 7.11 -5.49
C TYR A 39 1.67 5.87 -5.64
N SER A 40 2.89 6.06 -6.15
CA SER A 40 3.90 5.02 -6.23
C SER A 40 5.27 5.61 -5.93
N SER A 41 6.04 4.93 -5.09
CA SER A 41 7.43 5.28 -4.79
C SER A 41 8.29 4.02 -4.89
N ARG A 42 9.47 4.16 -5.46
CA ARG A 42 10.46 3.09 -5.58
C ARG A 42 11.77 3.56 -4.96
N SER A 43 12.32 2.75 -4.07
CA SER A 43 13.65 2.96 -3.51
C SER A 43 14.53 1.76 -3.85
N SER A 44 15.80 2.03 -4.12
CA SER A 44 16.82 1.02 -4.38
C SER A 44 18.07 1.40 -3.60
N GLU A 45 18.71 0.44 -2.96
CA GLU A 45 19.96 0.60 -2.24
C GLU A 45 21.01 -0.29 -2.89
N ASP A 46 22.19 0.26 -3.15
CA ASP A 46 23.33 -0.50 -3.64
C ASP A 46 24.11 -1.09 -2.45
N ILE A 47 24.09 -2.41 -2.34
CA ILE A 47 24.74 -3.14 -1.27
C ILE A 47 25.99 -3.90 -1.75
N THR A 48 26.49 -3.62 -2.96
CA THR A 48 27.59 -4.35 -3.56
C THR A 48 28.86 -4.30 -2.72
N GLU A 49 29.18 -3.14 -2.16
CA GLU A 49 30.37 -2.96 -1.34
C GLU A 49 30.27 -3.77 -0.03
N GLN A 50 29.14 -3.65 0.67
CA GLN A 50 28.88 -4.36 1.93
C GLN A 50 28.88 -5.89 1.73
N TYR A 51 28.30 -6.34 0.65
CA TYR A 51 28.26 -7.76 0.31
C TYR A 51 29.65 -8.32 0.04
N THR A 52 30.45 -7.62 -0.76
CA THR A 52 31.82 -8.01 -1.11
C THR A 52 32.74 -7.99 0.12
N ASP A 53 32.58 -7.01 1.03
CA ASP A 53 33.34 -6.96 2.28
C ASP A 53 33.05 -8.18 3.16
N ILE A 54 31.78 -8.55 3.31
CA ILE A 54 31.38 -9.74 4.07
C ILE A 54 31.98 -11.01 3.48
N GLU A 55 31.92 -11.18 2.15
CA GLU A 55 32.51 -12.36 1.50
C GLU A 55 34.01 -12.43 1.71
N THR A 56 34.71 -11.32 1.59
CA THR A 56 36.15 -11.24 1.78
C THR A 56 36.56 -11.57 3.23
N ARG A 57 35.81 -11.04 4.21
CA ARG A 57 36.01 -11.32 5.64
C ARG A 57 35.73 -12.76 5.97
N LEU A 58 34.66 -13.35 5.46
CA LEU A 58 34.33 -14.76 5.63
C LEU A 58 35.43 -15.65 5.11
N ALA A 59 35.96 -15.43 3.92
CA ALA A 59 37.07 -16.20 3.35
C ALA A 59 38.33 -16.08 4.20
N THR A 60 38.63 -14.89 4.74
CA THR A 60 39.77 -14.65 5.62
C THR A 60 39.60 -15.40 6.95
N LEU A 61 38.43 -15.35 7.56
CA LEU A 61 38.14 -16.03 8.82
C LEU A 61 38.16 -17.57 8.67
N GLN A 62 37.61 -18.08 7.57
CA GLN A 62 37.70 -19.52 7.26
C GLN A 62 39.14 -19.98 7.14
N THR A 63 40.00 -19.23 6.46
CA THR A 63 41.44 -19.54 6.38
C THR A 63 42.09 -19.45 7.75
N LYS A 64 41.74 -18.48 8.60
CA LYS A 64 42.23 -18.33 9.97
C LYS A 64 41.78 -19.54 10.81
N HIS A 65 40.53 -19.94 10.72
CA HIS A 65 39.97 -21.09 11.42
C HIS A 65 40.71 -22.38 11.09
N GLU A 66 40.93 -22.65 9.79
CA GLU A 66 41.73 -23.83 9.36
C GLU A 66 43.17 -23.84 9.93
N ARG A 67 43.82 -22.66 9.95
CA ARG A 67 45.15 -22.53 10.54
C ARG A 67 45.16 -22.75 12.03
N LEU A 68 44.15 -22.25 12.76
CA LEU A 68 44.01 -22.47 14.20
C LEU A 68 43.82 -23.95 14.53
N LEU A 69 43.00 -24.67 13.75
CA LEU A 69 42.83 -26.12 13.88
C LEU A 69 44.15 -26.88 13.66
N ALA A 70 44.91 -26.51 12.62
CA ALA A 70 46.20 -27.13 12.34
C ALA A 70 47.24 -26.86 13.45
N LEU A 71 47.18 -25.68 14.09
CA LEU A 71 48.03 -25.37 15.26
C LEU A 71 47.59 -26.12 16.50
N LEU A 72 46.29 -26.30 16.72
CA LEU A 72 45.73 -27.04 17.84
C LEU A 72 46.15 -28.50 17.77
N ASP A 73 46.16 -29.12 16.58
CA ASP A 73 46.62 -30.50 16.35
C ASP A 73 48.11 -30.70 16.70
N GLN A 74 48.91 -29.65 16.62
CA GLN A 74 50.35 -29.67 16.93
C GLN A 74 50.68 -29.20 18.35
N ALA A 75 49.70 -28.69 19.09
CA ALA A 75 49.92 -28.14 20.42
C ALA A 75 50.19 -29.21 21.46
N GLY A 76 51.29 -29.09 22.19
CA GLY A 76 51.67 -30.03 23.24
C GLY A 76 51.51 -29.51 24.68
N LYS A 77 51.30 -28.19 24.83
CA LYS A 77 51.15 -27.57 26.14
C LYS A 77 49.70 -27.20 26.40
N MET A 78 49.22 -27.40 27.61
CA MET A 78 47.83 -27.11 27.99
C MET A 78 47.48 -25.63 27.84
N GLU A 79 48.41 -24.70 28.14
CA GLU A 79 48.23 -23.27 28.01
C GLU A 79 47.99 -22.85 26.55
N ASP A 80 48.77 -23.46 25.62
CA ASP A 80 48.63 -23.22 24.18
C ASP A 80 47.28 -23.75 23.65
N ILE A 81 46.86 -24.93 24.12
CA ILE A 81 45.57 -25.55 23.78
C ILE A 81 44.40 -24.62 24.19
N ILE A 82 44.40 -24.16 25.44
CA ILE A 82 43.34 -23.27 25.95
C ILE A 82 43.31 -21.96 25.16
N SER A 83 44.50 -21.41 24.84
CA SER A 83 44.58 -20.16 24.05
C SER A 83 44.07 -20.34 22.62
N LEU A 84 44.37 -21.48 21.99
CA LEU A 84 43.90 -21.79 20.63
C LEU A 84 42.38 -22.09 20.59
N GLU A 85 41.87 -22.80 21.61
CA GLU A 85 40.42 -23.03 21.72
C GLU A 85 39.63 -21.73 21.88
N ASN A 86 40.11 -20.79 22.72
CA ASN A 86 39.49 -19.46 22.82
C ASN A 86 39.52 -18.71 21.48
N ALA A 87 40.67 -18.73 20.79
CA ALA A 87 40.79 -18.08 19.47
C ALA A 87 39.92 -18.74 18.40
N LEU A 88 39.70 -20.07 18.48
CA LEU A 88 38.77 -20.80 17.63
C LEU A 88 37.33 -20.39 17.92
N ALA A 89 36.91 -20.36 19.19
CA ALA A 89 35.58 -19.95 19.58
C ALA A 89 35.26 -18.52 19.12
N ASP A 90 36.21 -17.59 19.27
CA ASP A 90 36.04 -16.20 18.77
C ASP A 90 35.91 -16.19 17.24
N CYS A 91 36.73 -16.95 16.53
CA CYS A 91 36.69 -17.05 15.08
C CYS A 91 35.37 -17.65 14.56
N GLU A 92 34.88 -18.69 15.20
CA GLU A 92 33.59 -19.33 14.88
C GLU A 92 32.42 -18.35 15.10
N TYR A 93 32.43 -17.63 16.22
CA TYR A 93 31.41 -16.60 16.48
C TYR A 93 31.39 -15.52 15.39
N GLU A 94 32.57 -15.03 14.95
CA GLU A 94 32.65 -14.05 13.87
C GLU A 94 32.14 -14.62 12.52
N ILE A 95 32.48 -15.87 12.20
CA ILE A 95 32.00 -16.58 11.00
C ILE A 95 30.48 -16.70 11.02
N ASP A 96 29.91 -17.12 12.15
CA ASP A 96 28.45 -17.25 12.30
C ASP A 96 27.73 -15.90 12.16
N SER A 97 28.26 -14.85 12.77
CA SER A 97 27.74 -13.49 12.67
C SER A 97 27.74 -12.97 11.23
N LEU A 98 28.86 -13.10 10.52
CA LEU A 98 28.98 -12.68 9.14
C LEU A 98 28.15 -13.56 8.19
N THR A 99 28.04 -14.85 8.46
CA THR A 99 27.16 -15.75 7.71
C THR A 99 25.69 -15.36 7.85
N GLY A 100 25.27 -14.95 9.05
CA GLY A 100 23.94 -14.40 9.29
C GLY A 100 23.71 -13.11 8.49
N SER A 101 24.67 -12.21 8.48
CA SER A 101 24.64 -10.97 7.69
C SER A 101 24.58 -11.25 6.19
N LYS A 102 25.38 -12.19 5.69
CA LYS A 102 25.36 -12.60 4.28
C LYS A 102 23.98 -13.10 3.87
N ARG A 103 23.37 -13.99 4.66
CA ARG A 103 22.01 -14.50 4.40
C ARG A 103 20.98 -13.37 4.33
N HIS A 104 21.13 -12.37 5.20
CA HIS A 104 20.24 -11.19 5.15
C HIS A 104 20.36 -10.44 3.82
N TYR A 105 21.58 -10.22 3.33
CA TYR A 105 21.80 -9.59 2.03
C TYR A 105 21.36 -10.47 0.85
N ASP A 106 21.60 -11.78 0.90
CA ASP A 106 21.08 -12.73 -0.09
C ASP A 106 19.54 -12.63 -0.21
N ASP A 107 18.86 -12.50 0.93
CA ASP A 107 17.41 -12.28 1.00
C ASP A 107 16.98 -10.93 0.38
N LEU A 108 17.74 -9.85 0.61
CA LEU A 108 17.46 -8.52 0.04
C LEU A 108 17.66 -8.51 -1.49
N VAL A 109 18.68 -9.21 -2.00
CA VAL A 109 18.93 -9.34 -3.44
C VAL A 109 17.91 -10.25 -4.10
N GLY A 110 17.53 -11.35 -3.43
CA GLY A 110 16.60 -12.34 -3.99
C GLY A 110 15.14 -11.88 -4.03
N PHE A 111 14.76 -10.97 -3.13
CA PHE A 111 13.37 -10.55 -2.96
C PHE A 111 13.23 -9.04 -2.83
N SER A 112 12.31 -8.48 -3.60
CA SER A 112 11.85 -7.11 -3.42
C SER A 112 10.68 -7.06 -2.44
N THR A 113 10.70 -6.10 -1.51
CA THR A 113 9.58 -5.86 -0.60
C THR A 113 8.61 -4.88 -1.26
N PHE A 114 7.36 -5.30 -1.38
CA PHE A 114 6.28 -4.52 -1.97
C PHE A 114 5.21 -4.22 -0.94
N SER A 115 5.06 -2.95 -0.58
CA SER A 115 4.04 -2.47 0.34
C SER A 115 2.89 -1.85 -0.43
N VAL A 116 1.68 -2.36 -0.21
CA VAL A 116 0.46 -1.91 -0.87
C VAL A 116 -0.51 -1.42 0.18
N THR A 117 -1.00 -0.21 0.01
CA THR A 117 -2.15 0.32 0.73
C THR A 117 -3.32 0.38 -0.25
N LEU A 118 -4.41 -0.30 0.07
CA LEU A 118 -5.64 -0.30 -0.69
C LEU A 118 -6.69 0.45 0.11
N ASP A 119 -7.18 1.53 -0.45
CA ASP A 119 -8.26 2.31 0.15
C ASP A 119 -9.56 2.09 -0.63
N GLU A 120 -10.63 1.73 0.08
CA GLU A 120 -11.97 1.66 -0.49
C GLU A 120 -12.44 3.07 -0.80
N VAL A 121 -12.56 3.40 -2.08
CA VAL A 121 -13.20 4.64 -2.51
C VAL A 121 -14.69 4.39 -2.68
N GLN A 122 -15.50 5.15 -1.96
CA GLN A 122 -16.91 5.27 -2.34
C GLN A 122 -16.92 5.85 -3.76
N THR A 123 -17.45 5.08 -4.71
CA THR A 123 -17.91 5.70 -5.95
C THR A 123 -18.92 6.73 -5.53
N LEU A 124 -18.52 8.00 -5.50
CA LEU A 124 -19.48 9.07 -5.53
C LEU A 124 -20.35 8.71 -6.71
N THR A 125 -21.61 8.33 -6.42
CA THR A 125 -22.61 8.10 -7.44
C THR A 125 -22.48 9.31 -8.34
N ALA A 126 -22.01 9.11 -9.57
CA ALA A 126 -21.84 10.21 -10.51
C ALA A 126 -23.15 10.98 -10.41
N THR A 127 -23.09 12.24 -10.02
CA THR A 127 -24.23 13.14 -10.13
C THR A 127 -24.76 12.84 -11.51
N PRO A 128 -26.01 12.38 -11.67
CA PRO A 128 -26.47 11.94 -12.97
C PRO A 128 -26.09 13.02 -13.95
N GLU A 129 -25.39 12.66 -15.03
CA GLU A 129 -25.02 13.57 -16.14
C GLU A 129 -26.30 14.12 -16.80
N GLY A 130 -27.13 14.74 -16.03
CA GLY A 130 -28.41 15.30 -16.33
C GLY A 130 -28.65 16.65 -15.65
N SER A 131 -27.67 17.15 -14.87
CA SER A 131 -27.73 18.52 -14.34
C SER A 131 -27.26 19.59 -15.35
N GLY A 132 -27.23 19.24 -16.63
CA GLY A 132 -27.07 20.20 -17.69
C GLY A 132 -28.25 21.19 -17.65
N PHE A 133 -27.99 22.42 -18.06
CA PHE A 133 -28.99 23.52 -18.17
C PHE A 133 -30.34 23.05 -18.76
N GLY A 134 -30.31 22.07 -19.69
CA GLY A 134 -31.51 21.46 -20.25
C GLY A 134 -32.36 20.67 -19.24
N ALA A 135 -31.76 19.94 -18.30
CA ALA A 135 -32.48 19.21 -17.25
C ALA A 135 -33.09 20.17 -16.22
N GLN A 136 -32.36 21.23 -15.87
CA GLN A 136 -32.87 22.28 -15.00
C GLN A 136 -34.02 23.04 -15.66
N LEU A 137 -33.96 23.32 -16.98
CA LEU A 137 -35.04 23.92 -17.77
C LEU A 137 -36.27 23.03 -17.83
N THR A 138 -36.14 21.73 -18.04
CA THR A 138 -37.28 20.79 -18.06
C THR A 138 -37.95 20.67 -16.70
N GLN A 139 -37.16 20.73 -15.63
CA GLN A 139 -37.68 20.69 -14.26
C GLN A 139 -38.35 22.03 -13.88
N ALA A 140 -37.76 23.15 -14.26
CA ALA A 140 -38.37 24.48 -14.08
C ALA A 140 -39.66 24.64 -14.93
N ALA A 141 -39.69 24.10 -16.15
CA ALA A 141 -40.88 24.08 -16.98
C ALA A 141 -42.03 23.26 -16.37
N LYS A 142 -41.69 22.05 -15.80
CA LYS A 142 -42.70 21.22 -15.13
C LYS A 142 -43.24 21.86 -13.85
N THR A 143 -42.41 22.55 -13.08
CA THR A 143 -42.82 23.25 -11.87
C THR A 143 -43.60 24.53 -12.24
N GLY A 144 -43.16 25.25 -13.26
CA GLY A 144 -43.85 26.47 -13.76
C GLY A 144 -45.25 26.18 -14.30
N THR A 145 -45.44 25.10 -15.08
CA THR A 145 -46.76 24.73 -15.60
C THR A 145 -47.72 24.29 -14.49
N ARG A 146 -47.26 23.60 -13.44
CA ARG A 146 -48.11 23.28 -12.29
C ARG A 146 -48.52 24.56 -11.52
N GLY A 147 -47.58 25.47 -11.29
CA GLY A 147 -47.86 26.73 -10.63
C GLY A 147 -48.88 27.60 -11.41
N LEU A 148 -48.83 27.61 -12.75
CA LEU A 148 -49.81 28.28 -13.60
C LEU A 148 -51.21 27.64 -13.49
N VAL A 149 -51.28 26.32 -13.54
CA VAL A 149 -52.58 25.60 -13.41
C VAL A 149 -53.20 25.86 -12.02
N ASP A 150 -52.40 25.83 -10.96
CA ASP A 150 -52.89 26.10 -9.61
C ASP A 150 -53.31 27.57 -9.42
N SER A 151 -52.61 28.51 -10.05
CA SER A 151 -52.98 29.93 -10.03
C SER A 151 -54.30 30.21 -10.79
N VAL A 152 -54.48 29.61 -11.95
CA VAL A 152 -55.75 29.69 -12.71
C VAL A 152 -56.91 29.07 -11.94
N ARG A 153 -56.65 27.92 -11.30
CA ARG A 153 -57.66 27.24 -10.47
C ARG A 153 -58.04 28.07 -9.23
N ALA A 154 -57.07 28.70 -8.58
CA ALA A 154 -57.32 29.62 -7.45
C ALA A 154 -58.12 30.84 -7.88
N LEU A 155 -57.86 31.37 -9.07
CA LEU A 155 -58.61 32.55 -9.63
C LEU A 155 -60.08 32.19 -9.94
N ILE A 156 -60.31 31.03 -10.56
CA ILE A 156 -61.67 30.51 -10.83
C ILE A 156 -62.43 30.30 -9.53
N LEU A 157 -61.78 29.62 -8.51
CA LEU A 157 -62.38 29.42 -7.20
C LEU A 157 -62.71 30.75 -6.49
N GLY A 158 -61.83 31.74 -6.60
CA GLY A 158 -62.06 33.10 -6.08
C GLY A 158 -63.25 33.76 -6.67
N ILE A 159 -63.43 33.73 -8.03
CA ILE A 159 -64.59 34.27 -8.72
C ILE A 159 -65.87 33.57 -8.27
N VAL A 160 -65.86 32.23 -8.16
CA VAL A 160 -67.03 31.44 -7.73
C VAL A 160 -67.41 31.76 -6.27
N MET A 161 -66.41 31.93 -5.40
CA MET A 161 -66.63 32.20 -3.98
C MET A 161 -67.14 33.64 -3.71
N PHE A 162 -66.74 34.64 -4.52
CA PHE A 162 -67.16 36.03 -4.40
C PHE A 162 -68.44 36.38 -5.17
N TRP A 163 -68.91 35.50 -6.10
CA TRP A 163 -70.13 35.73 -6.89
C TRP A 163 -71.39 36.03 -6.05
N PRO A 164 -71.66 35.32 -4.92
CA PRO A 164 -72.82 35.62 -4.13
C PRO A 164 -72.76 37.00 -3.44
N VAL A 165 -71.54 37.48 -3.12
CA VAL A 165 -71.39 38.84 -2.52
C VAL A 165 -71.62 39.92 -3.51
N VAL A 166 -71.28 39.74 -4.79
CA VAL A 166 -71.54 40.67 -5.87
C VAL A 166 -73.06 40.76 -6.14
N LEU A 167 -73.79 39.63 -6.07
CA LEU A 167 -75.28 39.62 -6.25
C LEU A 167 -76.03 40.27 -5.07
N LEU A 168 -75.44 40.38 -3.90
CA LEU A 168 -76.03 40.94 -2.70
C LEU A 168 -75.84 42.48 -2.66
N LEU A 169 -74.92 43.02 -3.44
CA LEU A 169 -74.58 44.46 -3.55
C LEU A 169 -75.17 45.12 -4.79
N ALA A 170 -75.73 44.35 -5.71
CA ALA A 170 -76.46 44.86 -6.91
C ALA A 170 -77.96 44.82 -6.68
#